data_d40198aa0f02dcd54ff12e9c2e8234b1
#
_entry.id   d40198aa0f02dcd54ff12e9c2e8234b1
#
_cell.length_a   1.000
_cell.length_b   1.000
_cell.length_c   1.000
_cell.angle_alpha   90.00
_cell.angle_beta   90.00
_cell.angle_gamma   90.00
#
_symmetry.space_group_name_H-M   'P 1'
#
loop_
_entity.id
_entity.type
_entity.pdbx_description
1 polymer ?
#
loop_
_entity_poly.entity_id
_entity_poly.type
_entity_poly.pdbx_seq_one_letter_code
_entity_poly.pdbx_strand_id
1 'polypeptide(L)'
;MNRCLARFLICSMLVVSGVRASDNWVQLNNTHGWSITYPASWEAYVMQAPDSGPELSIRKSENVNFDGPKDCYERKARCGHFQLYSASTTPQTELKKYVDGETQNQKIISKEAGQLDGMPAYFIRLPEDQRLVIMKSKSLIFRISYGPNDHKPTDKTLEEIFDRMMSSLQFNK
;
A
#
# COMPACT_ATOMS: atom_id res chain seq x y z
N MET A 1 40.89 59.29 -23.28
CA MET A 1 39.65 58.56 -23.68
C MET A 1 39.93 57.08 -23.66
N ASN A 2 39.71 56.44 -22.52
CA ASN A 2 39.88 54.99 -22.35
C ASN A 2 38.54 54.32 -22.10
N ARG A 3 38.12 53.50 -23.03
CA ARG A 3 36.90 52.70 -22.93
C ARG A 3 37.23 51.35 -22.30
N CYS A 4 36.86 51.14 -21.03
CA CYS A 4 36.86 49.83 -20.41
C CYS A 4 35.71 49.00 -20.95
N LEU A 5 36.01 47.88 -21.65
CA LEU A 5 35.04 46.84 -22.00
C LEU A 5 34.93 45.86 -20.82
N ALA A 6 33.81 45.90 -20.15
CA ALA A 6 33.42 44.90 -19.15
C ALA A 6 32.91 43.64 -19.87
N ARG A 7 33.68 42.55 -19.77
CA ARG A 7 33.23 41.19 -20.19
C ARG A 7 32.34 40.61 -19.13
N PHE A 8 31.05 40.48 -19.42
CA PHE A 8 30.12 39.67 -18.63
C PHE A 8 30.38 38.20 -18.92
N LEU A 9 30.92 37.47 -17.93
CA LEU A 9 30.94 36.02 -17.92
C LEU A 9 29.55 35.53 -17.50
N ILE A 10 28.76 35.02 -18.44
CA ILE A 10 27.53 34.30 -18.16
C ILE A 10 27.94 32.89 -17.73
N CYS A 11 27.87 32.64 -16.43
CA CYS A 11 28.03 31.32 -15.86
C CYS A 11 26.73 30.54 -16.07
N SER A 12 26.65 29.74 -17.14
CA SER A 12 25.53 28.83 -17.38
C SER A 12 25.58 27.74 -16.32
N MET A 13 24.74 27.86 -15.27
CA MET A 13 24.46 26.75 -14.37
C MET A 13 23.68 25.69 -15.14
N LEU A 14 24.38 24.64 -15.52
CA LEU A 14 23.74 23.39 -15.93
C LEU A 14 23.01 22.79 -14.71
N VAL A 15 21.71 23.07 -14.63
CA VAL A 15 20.82 22.31 -13.74
C VAL A 15 20.72 20.90 -14.31
N VAL A 16 21.56 20.01 -13.78
CA VAL A 16 21.40 18.58 -14.02
C VAL A 16 20.11 18.18 -13.29
N SER A 17 19.01 18.28 -13.99
CA SER A 17 17.75 17.65 -13.57
C SER A 17 17.99 16.15 -13.58
N GLY A 18 18.28 15.58 -12.40
CA GLY A 18 18.30 14.14 -12.24
C GLY A 18 16.95 13.60 -12.69
N VAL A 19 16.93 12.95 -13.84
CA VAL A 19 15.78 12.17 -14.31
C VAL A 19 15.64 11.04 -13.28
N ARG A 20 14.80 11.25 -12.27
CA ARG A 20 14.25 10.13 -11.47
C ARG A 20 13.55 9.25 -12.50
N ALA A 21 13.98 8.01 -12.61
CA ALA A 21 13.25 7.01 -13.35
C ALA A 21 11.81 7.09 -12.85
N SER A 22 10.91 7.57 -13.69
CA SER A 22 9.49 7.59 -13.37
C SER A 22 9.09 6.13 -13.29
N ASP A 23 8.94 5.61 -12.07
CA ASP A 23 8.40 4.28 -11.90
C ASP A 23 7.09 4.23 -12.67
N ASN A 24 7.06 3.41 -13.73
CA ASN A 24 5.83 3.15 -14.44
C ASN A 24 4.87 2.51 -13.44
N TRP A 25 3.67 3.08 -13.34
CA TRP A 25 2.62 2.54 -12.47
C TRP A 25 1.67 1.71 -13.30
N VAL A 26 1.27 0.57 -12.77
CA VAL A 26 0.34 -0.38 -13.39
C VAL A 26 -0.93 -0.41 -12.58
N GLN A 27 -2.08 -0.42 -13.26
CA GLN A 27 -3.37 -0.59 -12.61
C GLN A 27 -3.77 -2.05 -12.60
N LEU A 28 -4.15 -2.56 -11.43
CA LEU A 28 -4.83 -3.83 -11.25
C LEU A 28 -6.31 -3.57 -10.97
N ASN A 29 -7.18 -4.18 -11.78
CA ASN A 29 -8.63 -4.21 -11.53
C ASN A 29 -9.00 -5.60 -11.07
N ASN A 30 -9.61 -5.69 -9.89
CA ASN A 30 -9.95 -6.95 -9.27
C ASN A 30 -11.44 -7.31 -9.49
N THR A 31 -11.72 -8.60 -9.65
CA THR A 31 -13.10 -9.10 -9.85
C THR A 31 -13.98 -8.95 -8.62
N HIS A 32 -13.41 -8.78 -7.42
CA HIS A 32 -14.11 -8.51 -6.16
C HIS A 32 -14.49 -7.04 -5.97
N GLY A 33 -14.36 -6.22 -7.02
CA GLY A 33 -14.88 -4.87 -7.06
C GLY A 33 -13.97 -3.82 -6.42
N TRP A 34 -12.67 -3.96 -6.59
CA TRP A 34 -11.70 -2.93 -6.23
C TRP A 34 -10.62 -2.79 -7.29
N SER A 35 -9.95 -1.65 -7.30
CA SER A 35 -8.78 -1.41 -8.14
C SER A 35 -7.69 -0.67 -7.37
N ILE A 36 -6.44 -0.86 -7.77
CA ILE A 36 -5.26 -0.22 -7.20
C ILE A 36 -4.23 0.03 -8.28
N THR A 37 -3.42 1.08 -8.13
CA THR A 37 -2.19 1.25 -8.92
C THR A 37 -0.97 0.93 -8.06
N TYR A 38 0.01 0.28 -8.66
CA TYR A 38 1.25 -0.13 -7.99
C TYR A 38 2.46 0.02 -8.94
N PRO A 39 3.71 0.12 -8.42
CA PRO A 39 4.89 0.25 -9.28
C PRO A 39 5.08 -0.98 -10.18
N ALA A 40 5.38 -0.78 -11.46
CA ALA A 40 5.65 -1.88 -12.39
C ALA A 40 6.87 -2.73 -12.02
N SER A 41 7.76 -2.19 -11.18
CA SER A 41 8.90 -2.91 -10.60
C SER A 41 8.50 -3.89 -9.47
N TRP A 42 7.27 -3.80 -8.97
CA TRP A 42 6.74 -4.72 -7.96
C TRP A 42 6.08 -5.93 -8.61
N GLU A 43 6.01 -7.02 -7.86
CA GLU A 43 5.29 -8.22 -8.26
C GLU A 43 3.91 -8.25 -7.60
N ALA A 44 2.87 -8.46 -8.40
CA ALA A 44 1.51 -8.65 -7.91
C ALA A 44 1.10 -10.12 -8.13
N TYR A 45 0.64 -10.78 -7.08
CA TYR A 45 0.19 -12.17 -7.16
C TYR A 45 -0.98 -12.46 -6.20
N VAL A 46 -1.85 -13.38 -6.62
CA VAL A 46 -2.97 -13.84 -5.82
C VAL A 46 -2.53 -15.08 -5.04
N MET A 47 -2.59 -15.01 -3.71
CA MET A 47 -2.50 -16.19 -2.89
C MET A 47 -3.89 -16.83 -2.81
N GLN A 48 -4.05 -17.99 -3.40
CA GLN A 48 -5.22 -18.81 -3.11
C GLN A 48 -5.13 -19.28 -1.67
N ALA A 49 -6.16 -19.02 -0.87
CA ALA A 49 -6.25 -19.65 0.43
C ALA A 49 -6.23 -21.18 0.20
N PRO A 50 -5.41 -21.95 0.96
CA PRO A 50 -5.49 -23.40 0.87
C PRO A 50 -6.94 -23.81 1.11
N ASP A 51 -7.44 -24.75 0.31
CA ASP A 51 -8.81 -25.29 0.44
C ASP A 51 -9.02 -25.80 1.86
N SER A 52 -9.49 -24.95 2.72
CA SER A 52 -9.76 -25.26 4.12
C SER A 52 -11.14 -25.88 4.23
N GLY A 53 -11.33 -27.04 3.56
CA GLY A 53 -12.49 -27.90 3.70
C GLY A 53 -13.81 -27.35 3.16
N PRO A 54 -14.82 -28.20 3.02
CA PRO A 54 -16.10 -27.85 2.39
C PRO A 54 -16.95 -26.80 3.14
N GLU A 55 -16.71 -26.58 4.43
CA GLU A 55 -17.48 -25.58 5.21
C GLU A 55 -16.98 -24.15 5.03
N LEU A 56 -15.73 -23.93 4.63
CA LEU A 56 -15.15 -22.58 4.40
C LEU A 56 -15.24 -22.12 2.94
N SER A 57 -15.61 -23.00 2.02
CA SER A 57 -15.81 -22.68 0.60
C SER A 57 -16.97 -21.68 0.33
N ILE A 58 -17.80 -21.42 1.34
CA ILE A 58 -18.91 -20.45 1.24
C ILE A 58 -18.42 -19.01 1.43
N ARG A 59 -17.25 -18.80 2.04
CA ARG A 59 -16.64 -17.48 2.21
C ARG A 59 -15.61 -17.25 1.10
N LYS A 60 -16.05 -16.61 0.01
CA LYS A 60 -15.13 -16.14 -1.03
C LYS A 60 -14.14 -15.14 -0.40
N SER A 61 -12.98 -15.63 -0.03
CA SER A 61 -11.87 -14.79 0.40
C SER A 61 -10.83 -14.73 -0.70
N GLU A 62 -10.23 -13.58 -0.87
CA GLU A 62 -9.14 -13.37 -1.80
C GLU A 62 -8.03 -12.61 -1.08
N ASN A 63 -6.80 -12.98 -1.40
CA ASN A 63 -5.61 -12.33 -0.87
C ASN A 63 -4.68 -11.97 -2.03
N VAL A 64 -4.51 -10.69 -2.29
CA VAL A 64 -3.60 -10.17 -3.32
C VAL A 64 -2.43 -9.50 -2.65
N ASN A 65 -1.23 -9.92 -3.03
CA ASN A 65 0.02 -9.41 -2.49
C ASN A 65 0.78 -8.64 -3.55
N PHE A 66 1.49 -7.62 -3.13
CA PHE A 66 2.40 -6.82 -3.92
C PHE A 66 3.71 -6.74 -3.17
N ASP A 67 4.75 -7.34 -3.74
CA ASP A 67 6.09 -7.36 -3.16
C ASP A 67 7.07 -6.64 -4.08
N GLY A 68 7.94 -5.86 -3.52
CA GLY A 68 8.88 -5.20 -4.38
C GLY A 68 9.87 -4.24 -3.74
N PRO A 69 10.73 -3.77 -4.60
CA PRO A 69 10.89 -4.15 -6.02
C PRO A 69 11.31 -5.61 -6.18
N LYS A 70 11.01 -6.22 -7.33
CA LYS A 70 11.21 -7.67 -7.62
C LYS A 70 12.58 -8.23 -7.25
N ASP A 71 13.60 -7.40 -7.31
CA ASP A 71 15.00 -7.75 -7.06
C ASP A 71 15.56 -7.13 -5.76
N CYS A 72 14.69 -6.67 -4.87
CA CYS A 72 15.10 -5.98 -3.65
C CYS A 72 16.00 -6.84 -2.76
N TYR A 73 15.75 -8.14 -2.68
CA TYR A 73 16.57 -9.07 -1.89
C TYR A 73 17.96 -9.27 -2.49
N GLU A 74 18.05 -9.40 -3.82
CA GLU A 74 19.31 -9.60 -4.53
C GLU A 74 20.20 -8.34 -4.48
N ARG A 75 19.61 -7.18 -4.66
CA ARG A 75 20.32 -5.89 -4.64
C ARG A 75 20.53 -5.33 -3.25
N LYS A 76 20.08 -5.99 -2.19
CA LYS A 76 20.04 -5.45 -0.83
C LYS A 76 19.30 -4.11 -0.76
N ALA A 77 18.36 -3.90 -1.67
CA ALA A 77 17.49 -2.74 -1.67
C ALA A 77 16.39 -2.89 -0.61
N ARG A 78 15.69 -1.80 -0.32
CA ARG A 78 14.55 -1.85 0.59
C ARG A 78 13.41 -2.63 -0.04
N CYS A 79 12.91 -3.62 0.67
CA CYS A 79 11.77 -4.42 0.27
C CYS A 79 10.52 -3.92 0.97
N GLY A 80 9.46 -3.66 0.20
CA GLY A 80 8.15 -3.36 0.72
C GLY A 80 7.17 -4.49 0.45
N HIS A 81 6.17 -4.59 1.30
CA HIS A 81 5.06 -5.52 1.17
C HIS A 81 3.75 -4.76 1.31
N PHE A 82 2.81 -5.01 0.40
CA PHE A 82 1.45 -4.50 0.46
C PHE A 82 0.50 -5.65 0.17
N GLN A 83 -0.43 -5.90 1.05
CA GLN A 83 -1.39 -7.00 0.95
C GLN A 83 -2.80 -6.47 1.05
N LEU A 84 -3.67 -6.90 0.17
CA LEU A 84 -5.10 -6.66 0.24
C LEU A 84 -5.84 -7.99 0.34
N TYR A 85 -6.43 -8.20 1.51
CA TYR A 85 -7.30 -9.33 1.77
C TYR A 85 -8.75 -8.88 1.78
N SER A 86 -9.62 -9.62 1.11
CA SER A 86 -11.08 -9.42 1.15
C SER A 86 -11.78 -10.70 1.55
N ALA A 87 -12.81 -10.59 2.37
CA ALA A 87 -13.65 -11.72 2.76
C ALA A 87 -15.12 -11.32 2.87
N SER A 88 -15.98 -12.27 2.57
CA SER A 88 -17.42 -12.09 2.78
C SER A 88 -17.73 -11.99 4.28
N THR A 89 -18.64 -11.11 4.62
CA THR A 89 -19.14 -10.92 5.99
C THR A 89 -20.65 -10.74 5.98
N THR A 90 -21.26 -10.79 7.15
CA THR A 90 -22.71 -10.53 7.26
C THR A 90 -22.97 -9.02 7.36
N PRO A 91 -24.15 -8.53 6.92
CA PRO A 91 -24.52 -7.12 7.09
C PRO A 91 -24.47 -6.66 8.56
N GLN A 92 -24.79 -7.56 9.48
CA GLN A 92 -24.83 -7.32 10.93
C GLN A 92 -23.44 -7.24 11.59
N THR A 93 -22.36 -7.63 10.89
CA THR A 93 -21.01 -7.54 11.44
C THR A 93 -20.64 -6.08 11.70
N GLU A 94 -20.46 -5.73 12.96
CA GLU A 94 -19.99 -4.42 13.37
C GLU A 94 -18.48 -4.29 13.11
N LEU A 95 -18.10 -3.27 12.33
CA LEU A 95 -16.70 -3.06 11.97
C LEU A 95 -15.79 -2.92 13.21
N LYS A 96 -16.24 -2.16 14.21
CA LYS A 96 -15.46 -1.99 15.45
C LYS A 96 -15.20 -3.33 16.14
N LYS A 97 -16.22 -4.17 16.31
CA LYS A 97 -16.08 -5.47 16.97
C LYS A 97 -15.16 -6.41 16.20
N TYR A 98 -15.23 -6.37 14.86
CA TYR A 98 -14.32 -7.12 14.00
C TYR A 98 -12.86 -6.66 14.21
N VAL A 99 -12.63 -5.35 14.18
CA VAL A 99 -11.30 -4.76 14.40
C VAL A 99 -10.74 -5.11 15.77
N ASP A 100 -11.55 -5.04 16.81
CA ASP A 100 -11.13 -5.37 18.17
C ASP A 100 -10.74 -6.87 18.27
N GLY A 101 -11.47 -7.76 17.60
CA GLY A 101 -11.12 -9.19 17.52
C GLY A 101 -9.82 -9.44 16.76
N GLU A 102 -9.63 -8.80 15.59
CA GLU A 102 -8.42 -8.95 14.77
C GLU A 102 -7.16 -8.43 15.48
N THR A 103 -7.31 -7.45 16.36
CA THR A 103 -6.17 -6.78 17.00
C THR A 103 -5.94 -7.17 18.47
N GLN A 104 -6.78 -8.05 19.03
CA GLN A 104 -6.75 -8.38 20.47
C GLN A 104 -5.40 -8.93 20.98
N ASN A 105 -4.65 -9.62 20.11
CA ASN A 105 -3.37 -10.25 20.45
C ASN A 105 -2.16 -9.52 19.84
N GLN A 106 -2.38 -8.31 19.29
CA GLN A 106 -1.33 -7.55 18.62
C GLN A 106 -0.87 -6.38 19.50
N LYS A 107 0.42 -6.07 19.47
CA LYS A 107 0.93 -4.82 20.04
C LYS A 107 0.55 -3.68 19.09
N ILE A 108 -0.31 -2.78 19.56
CA ILE A 108 -0.78 -1.63 18.80
C ILE A 108 -0.04 -0.37 19.26
N ILE A 109 0.45 0.43 18.32
CA ILE A 109 1.04 1.76 18.57
C ILE A 109 -0.05 2.82 18.52
N SER A 110 -0.90 2.81 17.48
CA SER A 110 -2.09 3.67 17.39
C SER A 110 -3.22 2.95 16.66
N LYS A 111 -4.47 3.35 16.96
CA LYS A 111 -5.68 2.89 16.29
C LYS A 111 -6.65 4.05 16.16
N GLU A 112 -6.96 4.45 14.94
CA GLU A 112 -7.76 5.62 14.63
C GLU A 112 -8.91 5.24 13.70
N ALA A 113 -10.11 5.74 13.99
CA ALA A 113 -11.26 5.63 13.10
C ALA A 113 -11.22 6.74 12.05
N GLY A 114 -11.56 6.40 10.81
CA GLY A 114 -11.58 7.34 9.70
C GLY A 114 -12.38 6.81 8.51
N GLN A 115 -12.04 7.23 7.32
CA GLN A 115 -12.66 6.78 6.08
C GLN A 115 -11.59 6.47 5.04
N LEU A 116 -11.84 5.43 4.22
CA LEU A 116 -11.09 5.11 3.02
C LEU A 116 -12.07 5.02 1.84
N ASP A 117 -11.85 5.81 0.79
CA ASP A 117 -12.79 5.96 -0.34
C ASP A 117 -14.25 6.23 0.12
N GLY A 118 -14.42 7.04 1.17
CA GLY A 118 -15.73 7.39 1.74
C GLY A 118 -16.39 6.30 2.58
N MET A 119 -15.75 5.16 2.80
CA MET A 119 -16.26 4.07 3.63
C MET A 119 -15.60 4.07 5.02
N PRO A 120 -16.34 3.74 6.09
CA PRO A 120 -15.76 3.64 7.43
C PRO A 120 -14.57 2.69 7.47
N ALA A 121 -13.48 3.14 8.08
CA ALA A 121 -12.24 2.38 8.19
C ALA A 121 -11.56 2.62 9.53
N TYR A 122 -10.69 1.69 9.94
CA TYR A 122 -9.76 1.85 11.04
C TYR A 122 -8.33 1.78 10.52
N PHE A 123 -7.53 2.77 10.90
CA PHE A 123 -6.10 2.87 10.59
C PHE A 123 -5.31 2.49 11.82
N ILE A 124 -4.47 1.48 11.71
CA ILE A 124 -3.77 0.86 12.83
C ILE A 124 -2.28 0.85 12.52
N ARG A 125 -1.48 1.38 13.44
CA ARG A 125 -0.02 1.29 13.39
C ARG A 125 0.45 0.18 14.33
N LEU A 126 1.28 -0.68 13.79
CA LEU A 126 1.91 -1.79 14.49
C LEU A 126 3.42 -1.53 14.63
N PRO A 127 4.15 -2.31 15.43
CA PRO A 127 5.61 -2.24 15.50
C PRO A 127 6.27 -2.41 14.11
N GLU A 128 7.53 -1.98 13.99
CA GLU A 128 8.34 -2.12 12.78
C GLU A 128 7.74 -1.43 11.56
N ASP A 129 7.05 -0.30 11.78
CA ASP A 129 6.35 0.49 10.77
C ASP A 129 5.30 -0.28 9.95
N GLN A 130 4.84 -1.41 10.45
CA GLN A 130 3.71 -2.12 9.86
C GLN A 130 2.42 -1.31 10.04
N ARG A 131 1.62 -1.29 9.01
CA ARG A 131 0.33 -0.58 8.98
C ARG A 131 -0.76 -1.54 8.56
N LEU A 132 -1.91 -1.42 9.20
CA LEU A 132 -3.09 -2.22 8.93
C LEU A 132 -4.30 -1.30 8.81
N VAL A 133 -5.02 -1.41 7.70
CA VAL A 133 -6.30 -0.74 7.51
C VAL A 133 -7.38 -1.80 7.39
N ILE A 134 -8.45 -1.65 8.17
CA ILE A 134 -9.60 -2.54 8.13
C ILE A 134 -10.83 -1.70 7.81
N MET A 135 -11.55 -2.08 6.77
CA MET A 135 -12.76 -1.40 6.33
C MET A 135 -13.85 -2.38 5.96
N LYS A 136 -15.09 -1.90 5.94
CA LYS A 136 -16.26 -2.69 5.55
C LYS A 136 -17.01 -1.98 4.43
N SER A 137 -17.31 -2.72 3.37
CA SER A 137 -18.21 -2.31 2.30
C SER A 137 -19.30 -3.35 2.10
N LYS A 138 -20.55 -2.97 2.36
CA LYS A 138 -21.71 -3.89 2.23
C LYS A 138 -21.47 -5.22 2.96
N SER A 139 -21.29 -6.29 2.20
CA SER A 139 -21.07 -7.66 2.69
C SER A 139 -19.62 -8.12 2.63
N LEU A 140 -18.68 -7.20 2.41
CA LEU A 140 -17.24 -7.50 2.36
C LEU A 140 -16.51 -6.76 3.47
N ILE A 141 -15.57 -7.44 4.07
CA ILE A 141 -14.48 -6.83 4.87
C ILE A 141 -13.22 -6.84 4.04
N PHE A 142 -12.54 -5.70 4.05
CA PHE A 142 -11.21 -5.54 3.48
C PHE A 142 -10.21 -5.32 4.60
N ARG A 143 -9.08 -5.97 4.46
CA ARG A 143 -7.94 -5.84 5.35
C ARG A 143 -6.73 -5.55 4.49
N ILE A 144 -6.14 -4.38 4.68
CA ILE A 144 -4.99 -3.90 3.92
C ILE A 144 -3.84 -3.81 4.90
N SER A 145 -2.80 -4.60 4.69
CA SER A 145 -1.57 -4.53 5.48
C SER A 145 -0.40 -4.14 4.60
N TYR A 146 0.44 -3.27 5.08
CA TYR A 146 1.61 -2.83 4.35
C TYR A 146 2.72 -2.35 5.29
N GLY A 147 3.94 -2.46 4.80
CA GLY A 147 5.12 -2.06 5.57
C GLY A 147 6.41 -2.56 4.93
N PRO A 148 7.55 -2.27 5.56
CA PRO A 148 8.83 -2.80 5.15
C PRO A 148 8.89 -4.32 5.38
N ASN A 149 9.54 -5.04 4.47
CA ASN A 149 9.68 -6.49 4.56
C ASN A 149 11.08 -6.91 5.07
N ASP A 150 11.89 -5.95 5.51
CA ASP A 150 13.26 -6.16 5.96
C ASP A 150 13.47 -5.80 7.46
N HIS A 151 12.39 -5.65 8.22
CA HIS A 151 12.39 -5.30 9.65
C HIS A 151 13.10 -3.98 10.00
N LYS A 152 13.32 -3.11 9.00
CA LYS A 152 13.89 -1.77 9.20
C LYS A 152 12.79 -0.72 9.11
N PRO A 153 12.97 0.45 9.72
CA PRO A 153 12.03 1.56 9.55
C PRO A 153 11.83 1.92 8.08
N THR A 154 10.60 2.27 7.72
CA THR A 154 10.25 2.71 6.37
C THR A 154 11.07 3.94 6.00
N ASP A 155 11.71 3.94 4.83
CA ASP A 155 12.31 5.14 4.30
C ASP A 155 11.30 5.98 3.51
N LYS A 156 11.68 7.21 3.21
CA LYS A 156 10.81 8.16 2.53
C LYS A 156 10.30 7.65 1.17
N THR A 157 11.14 6.93 0.42
CA THR A 157 10.76 6.41 -0.90
C THR A 157 9.69 5.34 -0.79
N LEU A 158 9.84 4.43 0.16
CA LEU A 158 8.87 3.36 0.40
C LEU A 158 7.56 3.93 0.96
N GLU A 159 7.65 4.96 1.81
CA GLU A 159 6.47 5.67 2.32
C GLU A 159 5.68 6.35 1.20
N GLU A 160 6.34 7.06 0.29
CA GLU A 160 5.72 7.69 -0.89
C GLU A 160 5.02 6.64 -1.79
N ILE A 161 5.61 5.44 -1.94
CA ILE A 161 5.00 4.35 -2.69
C ILE A 161 3.72 3.87 -1.99
N PHE A 162 3.76 3.60 -0.69
CA PHE A 162 2.59 3.16 0.07
C PHE A 162 1.47 4.20 0.06
N ASP A 163 1.79 5.46 0.26
CA ASP A 163 0.81 6.56 0.23
C ASP A 163 0.13 6.65 -1.14
N ARG A 164 0.89 6.49 -2.23
CA ARG A 164 0.34 6.49 -3.57
C ARG A 164 -0.50 5.24 -3.85
N MET A 165 -0.08 4.06 -3.42
CA MET A 165 -0.88 2.84 -3.53
C MET A 165 -2.20 3.00 -2.77
N MET A 166 -2.17 3.45 -1.52
CA MET A 166 -3.35 3.68 -0.69
C MET A 166 -4.29 4.72 -1.29
N SER A 167 -3.76 5.83 -1.80
CA SER A 167 -4.59 6.89 -2.41
C SER A 167 -5.21 6.50 -3.75
N SER A 168 -4.66 5.48 -4.42
CA SER A 168 -5.17 4.96 -5.68
C SER A 168 -6.26 3.88 -5.51
N LEU A 169 -6.46 3.37 -4.27
CA LEU A 169 -7.48 2.37 -4.00
C LEU A 169 -8.87 2.92 -4.25
N GLN A 170 -9.63 2.20 -5.08
CA GLN A 170 -11.02 2.49 -5.37
C GLN A 170 -11.85 1.22 -5.16
N PHE A 171 -13.02 1.37 -4.58
CA PHE A 171 -13.95 0.27 -4.33
C PHE A 171 -15.25 0.51 -5.08
N ASN A 172 -15.76 -0.50 -5.78
CA ASN A 172 -17.06 -0.43 -6.42
C ASN A 172 -18.15 -0.31 -5.35
N LYS A 173 -18.86 0.81 -5.37
CA LYS A 173 -19.93 1.15 -4.41
C LYS A 173 -21.23 0.46 -4.72
#